data_15b348637414b56e038303aa6b85cd8c
#
_entry.id   15b348637414b56e038303aa6b85cd8c
#
_cell.length_a   1.000
_cell.length_b   1.000
_cell.length_c   1.000
_cell.angle_alpha   90.00
_cell.angle_beta   90.00
_cell.angle_gamma   90.00
#
_symmetry.space_group_name_H-M   'P 1'
#
loop_
_entity.id
_entity.type
_entity.pdbx_description
1 polymer ?
#
loop_
_entity_poly.entity_id
_entity_poly.type
_entity_poly.pdbx_seq_one_letter_code
_entity_poly.pdbx_strand_id
1 'polypeptide(L)'
;MNIGAHIGSAKAIEENDYVKGNTFQIFISSPQMWRSPKPREDVDILQDFNGPIYVHAPYLINVATPNNKVRHPSRKLLKDTCKVAASFGAKAVIVHLLQQILRGL
;
A
#
# COMPACT_ATOMS: atom_id res chain seq x y z
N MET A 1 -14.31 -13.96 -11.02
CA MET A 1 -13.65 -13.92 -9.70
C MET A 1 -12.24 -13.38 -9.84
N ASN A 2 -11.86 -12.45 -8.99
CA ASN A 2 -10.50 -11.93 -8.97
C ASN A 2 -9.65 -12.74 -8.00
N ILE A 3 -8.55 -13.30 -8.50
CA ILE A 3 -7.60 -14.08 -7.71
C ILE A 3 -6.21 -13.51 -7.95
N GLY A 4 -5.49 -13.24 -6.88
CA GLY A 4 -4.15 -12.68 -6.96
C GLY A 4 -3.36 -12.87 -5.69
N ALA A 5 -2.19 -12.25 -5.64
CA ALA A 5 -1.25 -12.37 -4.54
C ALA A 5 -0.66 -11.02 -4.16
N HIS A 6 -0.04 -10.96 -2.98
CA HIS A 6 0.87 -9.88 -2.63
C HIS A 6 2.21 -10.13 -3.33
N ILE A 7 2.67 -9.18 -4.12
CA ILE A 7 3.86 -9.33 -4.97
C ILE A 7 4.81 -8.14 -4.79
N GLY A 8 6.02 -8.26 -5.33
CA GLY A 8 7.00 -7.19 -5.30
C GLY A 8 6.60 -6.00 -6.16
N SER A 9 6.79 -4.79 -5.66
CA SER A 9 6.31 -3.58 -6.34
C SER A 9 7.18 -3.15 -7.53
N ALA A 10 8.45 -3.51 -7.54
CA ALA A 10 9.39 -3.06 -8.58
C ALA A 10 9.05 -3.63 -9.95
N LYS A 11 8.54 -4.86 -10.00
CA LYS A 11 8.17 -5.57 -11.23
C LYS A 11 6.78 -6.19 -11.09
N ALA A 12 5.83 -5.41 -10.62
CA ALA A 12 4.50 -5.89 -10.24
C ALA A 12 3.78 -6.62 -11.37
N ILE A 13 3.77 -6.05 -12.56
CA ILE A 13 3.07 -6.65 -13.71
C ILE A 13 3.72 -7.98 -14.09
N GLU A 14 5.05 -8.05 -14.14
CA GLU A 14 5.77 -9.27 -14.48
C GLU A 14 5.53 -10.37 -13.43
N GLU A 15 5.57 -10.03 -12.14
CA GLU A 15 5.31 -10.99 -11.07
C GLU A 15 3.85 -11.45 -11.07
N ASN A 16 2.91 -10.56 -11.33
CA ASN A 16 1.51 -10.93 -11.49
C ASN A 16 1.31 -11.91 -12.64
N ASP A 17 1.97 -11.68 -13.77
CA ASP A 17 1.89 -12.59 -14.92
C ASP A 17 2.48 -13.96 -14.57
N TYR A 18 3.56 -13.99 -13.81
CA TYR A 18 4.17 -15.22 -13.35
C TYR A 18 3.22 -16.07 -12.48
N VAL A 19 2.51 -15.44 -11.55
CA VAL A 19 1.55 -16.14 -10.68
C VAL A 19 0.16 -16.27 -11.31
N LYS A 20 -0.02 -15.75 -12.53
CA LYS A 20 -1.28 -15.80 -13.28
C LYS A 20 -2.45 -15.17 -12.53
N GLY A 21 -2.17 -14.10 -11.78
CA GLY A 21 -3.21 -13.33 -11.11
C GLY A 21 -3.91 -12.35 -12.03
N ASN A 22 -5.12 -11.95 -11.67
CA ASN A 22 -5.85 -10.88 -12.33
C ASN A 22 -6.09 -9.68 -11.40
N THR A 23 -5.50 -9.71 -10.23
CA THR A 23 -5.43 -8.64 -9.25
C THR A 23 -4.15 -8.83 -8.43
N PHE A 24 -3.65 -7.79 -7.79
CA PHE A 24 -2.50 -7.94 -6.90
C PHE A 24 -2.47 -6.85 -5.83
N GLN A 25 -1.67 -7.10 -4.81
CA GLN A 25 -1.39 -6.17 -3.72
C GLN A 25 0.11 -5.90 -3.66
N ILE A 26 0.50 -4.66 -3.41
CA ILE A 26 1.90 -4.25 -3.30
C ILE A 26 2.10 -3.28 -2.14
N PHE A 27 3.33 -3.22 -1.61
CA PHE A 27 3.82 -2.07 -0.87
C PHE A 27 4.37 -1.03 -1.86
N ILE A 28 4.17 0.24 -1.58
CA ILE A 28 4.72 1.33 -2.42
C ILE A 28 5.81 2.14 -1.69
N SER A 29 6.13 1.72 -0.48
CA SER A 29 7.28 2.19 0.29
C SER A 29 7.74 1.07 1.21
N SER A 30 8.88 1.23 1.89
CA SER A 30 9.33 0.22 2.84
C SER A 30 8.29 0.05 3.95
N PRO A 31 7.81 -1.18 4.22
CA PRO A 31 6.75 -1.41 5.21
C PRO A 31 7.19 -1.15 6.66
N GLN A 32 8.49 -1.01 6.91
CA GLN A 32 9.06 -0.86 8.25
C GLN A 32 9.71 0.51 8.47
N MET A 33 9.49 1.48 7.58
CA MET A 33 10.10 2.81 7.65
C MET A 33 9.04 3.90 7.59
N TRP A 34 9.32 5.03 8.28
CA TRP A 34 8.46 6.20 8.30
C TRP A 34 8.60 7.10 7.07
N ARG A 35 9.27 6.61 6.04
CA ARG A 35 9.46 7.35 4.81
C ARG A 35 8.20 7.30 3.94
N SER A 36 7.72 8.47 3.55
CA SER A 36 6.60 8.57 2.61
C SER A 36 6.99 8.01 1.24
N PRO A 37 6.05 7.37 0.53
CA PRO A 37 6.32 6.86 -0.80
C PRO A 37 6.60 8.01 -1.76
N LYS A 38 7.49 7.75 -2.72
CA LYS A 38 7.78 8.68 -3.82
C LYS A 38 6.76 8.47 -4.95
N PRO A 39 6.50 9.51 -5.76
CA PRO A 39 5.76 9.33 -6.99
C PRO A 39 6.39 8.22 -7.84
N ARG A 40 5.55 7.37 -8.42
CA ARG A 40 6.04 6.24 -9.22
C ARG A 40 6.28 6.67 -10.67
N GLU A 41 7.33 6.11 -11.25
CA GLU A 41 7.66 6.33 -12.67
C GLU A 41 6.83 5.44 -13.59
N ASP A 42 6.27 4.36 -13.07
CA ASP A 42 5.51 3.35 -13.83
C ASP A 42 3.99 3.53 -13.76
N VAL A 43 3.53 4.75 -13.47
CA VAL A 43 2.09 5.04 -13.33
C VAL A 43 1.31 4.58 -14.57
N ASP A 44 1.78 4.88 -15.77
CA ASP A 44 1.08 4.52 -17.00
C ASP A 44 0.95 3.01 -17.15
N ILE A 45 2.00 2.26 -16.81
CA ILE A 45 2.00 0.79 -16.87
C ILE A 45 0.99 0.22 -15.87
N LEU A 46 0.95 0.76 -14.65
CA LEU A 46 0.02 0.30 -13.63
C LEU A 46 -1.43 0.67 -13.97
N GLN A 47 -1.66 1.84 -14.55
CA GLN A 47 -3.00 2.25 -14.99
C GLN A 47 -3.54 1.38 -16.10
N ASP A 48 -2.67 0.86 -16.96
CA ASP A 48 -3.06 -0.02 -18.06
C ASP A 48 -3.35 -1.46 -17.60
N PHE A 49 -3.02 -1.81 -16.37
CA PHE A 49 -3.33 -3.13 -15.84
C PHE A 49 -4.84 -3.37 -15.83
N ASN A 50 -5.27 -4.48 -16.39
CA ASN A 50 -6.68 -4.82 -16.52
C ASN A 50 -7.18 -5.60 -15.30
N GLY A 51 -7.25 -4.93 -14.17
CA GLY A 51 -7.72 -5.51 -12.93
C GLY A 51 -7.50 -4.57 -11.76
N PRO A 52 -8.08 -4.84 -10.59
CA PRO A 52 -7.87 -4.00 -9.42
C PRO A 52 -6.47 -4.18 -8.84
N ILE A 53 -5.85 -3.07 -8.45
CA ILE A 53 -4.59 -3.03 -7.74
C ILE A 53 -4.87 -2.55 -6.32
N TYR A 54 -4.30 -3.23 -5.33
CA TYR A 54 -4.41 -2.86 -3.92
C TYR A 54 -3.05 -2.49 -3.38
N VAL A 55 -3.01 -1.47 -2.52
CA VAL A 55 -1.79 -1.05 -1.84
C VAL A 55 -1.90 -1.42 -0.37
N HIS A 56 -0.90 -2.11 0.15
CA HIS A 56 -0.81 -2.40 1.58
C HIS A 56 -0.07 -1.26 2.27
N ALA A 57 -0.69 -0.67 3.29
CA ALA A 57 -0.06 0.38 4.08
C ALA A 57 1.14 -0.16 4.87
N PRO A 58 2.16 0.68 5.16
CA PRO A 58 3.27 0.28 6.01
C PRO A 58 2.81 -0.22 7.39
N TYR A 59 3.54 -1.18 7.93
CA TYR A 59 3.21 -1.79 9.24
C TYR A 59 3.28 -0.80 10.40
N LEU A 60 4.08 0.26 10.27
CA LEU A 60 4.30 1.24 11.35
C LEU A 60 3.09 2.14 11.61
N ILE A 61 2.18 2.25 10.65
CA ILE A 61 1.01 3.12 10.76
C ILE A 61 0.12 2.64 11.90
N ASN A 62 -0.14 3.55 12.86
CA ASN A 62 -1.04 3.31 13.97
C ASN A 62 -1.86 4.58 14.23
N VAL A 63 -2.99 4.70 13.55
CA VAL A 63 -3.85 5.89 13.62
C VAL A 63 -4.73 5.90 14.87
N ALA A 64 -4.83 4.77 15.57
CA ALA A 64 -5.66 4.61 16.76
C ALA A 64 -4.90 4.81 18.07
N THR A 65 -3.58 4.93 18.04
CA THR A 65 -2.79 5.11 19.26
C THR A 65 -3.05 6.47 19.90
N PRO A 66 -3.09 6.56 21.25
CA PRO A 66 -3.15 7.84 21.96
C PRO A 66 -1.82 8.60 21.93
N ASN A 67 -0.72 7.95 21.57
CA ASN A 67 0.61 8.56 21.53
C ASN A 67 0.74 9.47 20.30
N ASN A 68 0.80 10.78 20.53
CA ASN A 68 0.89 11.79 19.47
C ASN A 68 2.16 11.63 18.60
N LYS A 69 3.27 11.15 19.20
CA LYS A 69 4.53 10.94 18.48
C LYS A 69 4.43 9.85 17.41
N VAL A 70 3.44 8.97 17.54
CA VAL A 70 3.18 7.90 16.56
C VAL A 70 1.94 8.23 15.72
N ARG A 71 0.89 8.78 16.34
CA ARG A 71 -0.37 9.06 15.65
C ARG A 71 -0.22 10.09 14.53
N HIS A 72 0.46 11.21 14.79
CA HIS A 72 0.64 12.25 13.77
C HIS A 72 1.47 11.78 12.57
N PRO A 73 2.65 11.15 12.76
CA PRO A 73 3.38 10.55 11.63
C PRO A 73 2.59 9.46 10.91
N SER A 74 1.78 8.68 11.64
CA SER A 74 0.94 7.64 11.03
C SER A 74 -0.09 8.23 10.09
N ARG A 75 -0.77 9.31 10.49
CA ARG A 75 -1.75 10.00 9.65
C ARG A 75 -1.11 10.58 8.41
N LYS A 76 0.08 11.20 8.57
CA LYS A 76 0.81 11.76 7.44
C LYS A 76 1.23 10.66 6.46
N LEU A 77 1.82 9.58 6.96
CA LEU A 77 2.28 8.47 6.12
C LEU A 77 1.11 7.80 5.40
N LEU A 78 -0.02 7.59 6.08
CA LEU A 78 -1.21 7.03 5.45
C LEU A 78 -1.75 7.96 4.36
N LYS A 79 -1.83 9.26 4.61
CA LYS A 79 -2.27 10.24 3.63
C LYS A 79 -1.37 10.24 2.39
N ASP A 80 -0.05 10.25 2.58
CA ASP A 80 0.91 10.24 1.48
C ASP A 80 0.85 8.93 0.70
N THR A 81 0.64 7.80 1.39
CA THR A 81 0.44 6.50 0.77
C THR A 81 -0.81 6.50 -0.12
N CYS A 82 -1.92 7.03 0.37
CA CYS A 82 -3.15 7.14 -0.40
C CYS A 82 -2.99 8.03 -1.64
N LYS A 83 -2.24 9.11 -1.54
CA LYS A 83 -1.97 10.00 -2.68
C LYS A 83 -1.23 9.28 -3.80
N VAL A 84 -0.17 8.54 -3.46
CA VAL A 84 0.60 7.80 -4.47
C VAL A 84 -0.23 6.65 -5.02
N ALA A 85 -0.96 5.93 -4.18
CA ALA A 85 -1.87 4.86 -4.62
C ALA A 85 -2.92 5.39 -5.62
N ALA A 86 -3.50 6.54 -5.34
CA ALA A 86 -4.48 7.17 -6.24
C ALA A 86 -3.86 7.55 -7.58
N SER A 87 -2.59 7.92 -7.61
CA SER A 87 -1.92 8.37 -8.83
C SER A 87 -1.89 7.31 -9.93
N PHE A 88 -1.90 6.03 -9.58
CA PHE A 88 -1.97 4.94 -10.56
C PHE A 88 -3.30 4.19 -10.55
N GLY A 89 -4.31 4.73 -9.89
CA GLY A 89 -5.65 4.17 -9.91
C GLY A 89 -5.85 2.95 -9.01
N ALA A 90 -5.10 2.83 -7.92
CA ALA A 90 -5.30 1.74 -6.98
C ALA A 90 -6.74 1.73 -6.45
N LYS A 91 -7.29 0.54 -6.29
CA LYS A 91 -8.67 0.33 -5.83
C LYS A 91 -8.84 0.72 -4.37
N ALA A 92 -7.85 0.38 -3.53
CA ALA A 92 -7.90 0.64 -2.10
C ALA A 92 -6.51 0.56 -1.46
N VAL A 93 -6.40 1.15 -0.27
CA VAL A 93 -5.25 0.99 0.62
C VAL A 93 -5.69 0.15 1.81
N ILE A 94 -4.96 -0.91 2.09
CA ILE A 94 -5.30 -1.87 3.15
C ILE A 94 -4.50 -1.55 4.40
N VAL A 95 -5.20 -1.37 5.52
CA VAL A 95 -4.62 -1.04 6.82
C VAL A 95 -5.12 -2.07 7.85
N HIS A 96 -4.21 -2.61 8.65
CA HIS A 96 -4.55 -3.61 9.66
C HIS A 96 -4.96 -2.95 10.99
N LEU A 97 -6.23 -2.61 11.11
CA LEU A 97 -6.76 -1.87 12.25
C LEU A 97 -6.58 -2.60 13.59
N LEU A 98 -6.79 -3.91 13.61
CA LEU A 98 -6.66 -4.70 14.85
C LEU A 98 -5.24 -4.65 15.41
N GLN A 99 -4.22 -4.77 14.56
CA GLN A 99 -2.83 -4.63 14.98
C GLN A 99 -2.54 -3.22 15.49
N GLN A 100 -3.13 -2.20 14.90
CA GLN A 100 -2.99 -0.83 15.35
C GLN A 100 -3.55 -0.62 16.75
N ILE A 101 -4.70 -1.21 17.06
CA ILE A 101 -5.29 -1.14 18.40
C ILE A 101 -4.38 -1.81 19.41
N LEU A 102 -3.89 -3.01 19.13
CA LEU A 102 -3.01 -3.75 20.02
C LEU A 102 -1.69 -3.02 20.29
N ARG A 103 -1.12 -2.39 19.27
CA ARG A 103 0.10 -1.57 19.42
C ARG A 103 -0.13 -0.28 20.20
N GLY A 104 -1.36 0.21 20.23
CA GLY A 104 -1.74 1.41 20.98
C GLY A 104 -1.90 1.18 22.48
N LEU A 105 -1.97 -0.07 22.90
CA LEU A 105 -2.06 -0.43 24.31
C LEU A 105 -0.70 -0.42 24.99
#